data_524ccf87cb549005756e24c63ede5c87
#
_entry.id   524ccf87cb549005756e24c63ede5c87
#
_cell.length_a   1.000
_cell.length_b   1.000
_cell.length_c   1.000
_cell.angle_alpha   90.00
_cell.angle_beta   90.00
_cell.angle_gamma   90.00
#
_symmetry.space_group_name_H-M   'P 1'
#
loop_
_entity.id
_entity.type
_entity.pdbx_description
1 polymer ?
#
loop_
_entity_poly.entity_id
_entity_poly.type
_entity_poly.pdbx_seq_one_letter_code
_entity_poly.pdbx_strand_id
1 'polypeptide(L)'
;MFSLFQRKRVPTAGAPSTASIAMPQGLTRPESAASLLATPRRRKLLEHIWQRTSLSRKQFAALYLTPLERYAELVQQFPASESHHHAYPGGMLDHGLEIVAYALKLRQSHLLPAGVTPEAQAAQAEAWTAGTAYAALLHDIGKIAVDLHVEYADGTLWHPWHGPLQRPYRFRYRKDREYRLHGAATGLLYTRLLDREILDWLNGFSDLWA
;
A
#
# COMPACT_ATOMS: atom_id res chain seq x y z
N MET A 1 -31.63 19.10 66.27
CA MET A 1 -31.77 17.69 65.89
C MET A 1 -31.77 17.59 64.37
N PHE A 2 -30.60 17.47 63.75
CA PHE A 2 -30.50 17.15 62.32
C PHE A 2 -29.41 16.12 62.14
N SER A 3 -29.79 14.92 61.70
CA SER A 3 -28.95 13.76 61.47
C SER A 3 -28.27 13.88 60.11
N LEU A 4 -26.95 13.79 60.07
CA LEU A 4 -26.12 13.78 58.90
C LEU A 4 -26.09 12.38 58.28
N PHE A 5 -26.62 12.23 57.07
CA PHE A 5 -26.42 11.04 56.27
C PHE A 5 -25.02 11.08 55.62
N GLN A 6 -24.11 10.27 56.12
CA GLN A 6 -22.84 9.95 55.46
C GLN A 6 -23.10 8.93 54.35
N ARG A 7 -22.98 9.39 53.07
CA ARG A 7 -22.89 8.49 51.91
C ARG A 7 -21.53 7.81 51.90
N LYS A 8 -21.49 6.50 52.10
CA LYS A 8 -20.33 5.66 51.82
C LYS A 8 -19.96 5.77 50.31
N ARG A 9 -18.75 6.21 50.02
CA ARG A 9 -18.16 6.11 48.66
C ARG A 9 -17.87 4.65 48.37
N VAL A 10 -18.47 4.12 47.30
CA VAL A 10 -18.10 2.83 46.69
C VAL A 10 -16.79 3.01 45.98
N PRO A 11 -15.79 2.14 46.15
CA PRO A 11 -14.55 2.22 45.37
C PRO A 11 -14.87 1.91 43.89
N THR A 12 -14.59 2.83 43.02
CA THR A 12 -14.60 2.62 41.58
C THR A 12 -13.54 1.58 41.23
N ALA A 13 -13.96 0.44 40.69
CA ALA A 13 -13.06 -0.57 40.12
C ALA A 13 -12.17 0.09 39.08
N GLY A 14 -10.86 0.00 39.26
CA GLY A 14 -9.86 0.47 38.32
C GLY A 14 -10.07 -0.20 36.98
N ALA A 15 -10.06 0.62 35.92
CA ALA A 15 -10.01 0.14 34.54
C ALA A 15 -8.82 -0.83 34.37
N PRO A 16 -8.98 -1.92 33.61
CA PRO A 16 -7.86 -2.83 33.36
C PRO A 16 -6.75 -2.07 32.67
N SER A 17 -5.60 -1.97 33.31
CA SER A 17 -4.36 -1.52 32.72
C SER A 17 -4.07 -2.45 31.53
N THR A 18 -4.12 -1.91 30.30
CA THR A 18 -3.59 -2.59 29.12
C THR A 18 -2.08 -2.70 29.33
N ALA A 19 -1.65 -3.79 29.93
CA ALA A 19 -0.24 -4.13 30.01
C ALA A 19 0.31 -4.16 28.59
N SER A 20 1.17 -3.21 28.27
CA SER A 20 1.96 -3.22 27.05
C SER A 20 2.84 -4.47 27.08
N ILE A 21 2.38 -5.53 26.42
CA ILE A 21 3.18 -6.76 26.27
C ILE A 21 4.45 -6.34 25.53
N ALA A 22 5.58 -6.39 26.23
CA ALA A 22 6.88 -6.09 25.64
C ALA A 22 7.09 -7.01 24.42
N MET A 23 7.38 -6.41 23.26
CA MET A 23 7.62 -7.15 22.04
C MET A 23 8.91 -7.95 22.17
N PRO A 24 8.94 -9.23 21.77
CA PRO A 24 10.19 -9.95 21.63
C PRO A 24 11.14 -9.20 20.69
N GLN A 25 12.43 -9.17 21.01
CA GLN A 25 13.43 -8.46 20.21
C GLN A 25 13.42 -8.94 18.75
N GLY A 26 13.52 -8.00 17.81
CA GLY A 26 13.62 -8.28 16.38
C GLY A 26 12.28 -8.49 15.64
N LEU A 27 11.12 -8.30 16.30
CA LEU A 27 9.81 -8.33 15.66
C LEU A 27 9.30 -6.93 15.36
N THR A 28 8.64 -6.76 14.22
CA THR A 28 7.93 -5.55 13.79
C THR A 28 6.42 -5.79 13.91
N ARG A 29 5.69 -4.81 14.41
CA ARG A 29 4.21 -4.85 14.39
C ARG A 29 3.70 -4.37 13.05
N PRO A 30 2.68 -5.04 12.47
CA PRO A 30 1.96 -4.48 11.33
C PRO A 30 1.27 -3.17 11.73
N GLU A 31 1.24 -2.24 10.79
CA GLU A 31 0.56 -0.96 10.93
C GLU A 31 -0.59 -0.87 9.92
N SER A 32 -1.61 -0.06 10.24
CA SER A 32 -2.69 0.24 9.30
C SER A 32 -2.20 1.15 8.18
N ALA A 33 -2.88 1.13 7.04
CA ALA A 33 -2.62 2.06 5.93
C ALA A 33 -2.63 3.52 6.42
N ALA A 34 -3.59 3.88 7.27
CA ALA A 34 -3.68 5.23 7.81
C ALA A 34 -2.43 5.65 8.60
N SER A 35 -1.84 4.74 9.39
CA SER A 35 -0.57 4.98 10.10
C SER A 35 0.59 5.09 9.12
N LEU A 36 0.72 4.12 8.22
CA LEU A 36 1.81 4.05 7.25
C LEU A 36 1.85 5.27 6.32
N LEU A 37 0.70 5.79 5.91
CA LEU A 37 0.58 6.93 5.00
C LEU A 37 0.60 8.30 5.72
N ALA A 38 0.62 8.33 7.05
CA ALA A 38 0.49 9.57 7.83
C ALA A 38 1.75 10.45 7.84
N THR A 39 2.91 9.98 7.37
CA THR A 39 4.13 10.79 7.38
C THR A 39 3.99 12.03 6.47
N PRO A 40 4.61 13.17 6.81
CA PRO A 40 4.51 14.38 5.98
C PRO A 40 4.93 14.15 4.52
N ARG A 41 5.99 13.36 4.30
CA ARG A 41 6.48 13.00 2.95
C ARG A 41 5.43 12.23 2.16
N ARG A 42 4.83 11.19 2.74
CA ARG A 42 3.83 10.34 2.07
C ARG A 42 2.53 11.11 1.79
N ARG A 43 2.08 11.94 2.73
CA ARG A 43 0.93 12.84 2.49
C ARG A 43 1.18 13.80 1.33
N LYS A 44 2.39 14.36 1.23
CA LYS A 44 2.76 15.22 0.10
C LYS A 44 2.77 14.45 -1.23
N LEU A 45 3.25 13.21 -1.24
CA LEU A 45 3.20 12.35 -2.43
C LEU A 45 1.75 12.02 -2.83
N LEU A 46 0.89 11.67 -1.89
CA LEU A 46 -0.54 11.43 -2.14
C LEU A 46 -1.23 12.67 -2.71
N GLU A 47 -0.93 13.86 -2.18
CA GLU A 47 -1.45 15.12 -2.72
C GLU A 47 -0.95 15.36 -4.15
N HIS A 48 0.33 15.11 -4.43
CA HIS A 48 0.89 15.20 -5.80
C HIS A 48 0.23 14.21 -6.76
N ILE A 49 -0.07 13.00 -6.30
CA ILE A 49 -0.79 11.99 -7.11
C ILE A 49 -2.18 12.51 -7.42
N TRP A 50 -2.94 12.96 -6.40
CA TRP A 50 -4.29 13.48 -6.59
C TRP A 50 -4.36 14.66 -7.56
N GLN A 51 -3.45 15.64 -7.43
CA GLN A 51 -3.41 16.83 -8.28
C GLN A 51 -3.16 16.51 -9.77
N ARG A 52 -2.76 15.29 -10.10
CA ARG A 52 -2.52 14.83 -11.47
C ARG A 52 -3.69 14.04 -12.06
N THR A 53 -4.74 13.87 -11.31
CA THR A 53 -6.01 13.29 -11.75
C THR A 53 -7.06 14.37 -11.92
N SER A 54 -8.02 14.17 -12.80
CA SER A 54 -9.16 15.09 -12.99
C SER A 54 -10.41 14.62 -12.22
N LEU A 55 -10.19 13.96 -11.07
CA LEU A 55 -11.23 13.26 -10.33
C LEU A 55 -11.75 14.05 -9.13
N SER A 56 -13.01 13.83 -8.77
CA SER A 56 -13.52 14.18 -7.46
C SER A 56 -12.79 13.39 -6.35
N ARG A 57 -12.81 13.90 -5.11
CA ARG A 57 -12.20 13.18 -3.95
C ARG A 57 -12.77 11.77 -3.79
N LYS A 58 -14.06 11.57 -4.05
CA LYS A 58 -14.70 10.25 -3.96
C LYS A 58 -14.15 9.26 -5.00
N GLN A 59 -14.05 9.71 -6.25
CA GLN A 59 -13.51 8.89 -7.34
C GLN A 59 -12.01 8.60 -7.13
N PHE A 60 -11.24 9.61 -6.71
CA PHE A 60 -9.83 9.43 -6.35
C PHE A 60 -9.66 8.39 -5.23
N ALA A 61 -10.50 8.45 -4.20
CA ALA A 61 -10.46 7.46 -3.12
C ALA A 61 -10.67 6.04 -3.65
N ALA A 62 -11.62 5.81 -4.53
CA ALA A 62 -11.91 4.50 -5.09
C ALA A 62 -10.80 4.00 -6.05
N LEU A 63 -10.34 4.86 -6.96
CA LEU A 63 -9.43 4.45 -8.03
C LEU A 63 -7.94 4.51 -7.63
N TYR A 64 -7.56 5.38 -6.69
CA TYR A 64 -6.14 5.56 -6.34
C TYR A 64 -5.86 5.30 -4.87
N LEU A 65 -6.59 5.95 -3.95
CA LEU A 65 -6.27 5.86 -2.53
C LEU A 65 -6.44 4.43 -2.01
N THR A 66 -7.54 3.76 -2.31
CA THR A 66 -7.78 2.37 -1.88
C THR A 66 -6.70 1.39 -2.37
N PRO A 67 -6.29 1.36 -3.66
CA PRO A 67 -5.14 0.59 -4.09
C PRO A 67 -3.83 0.93 -3.37
N LEU A 68 -3.56 2.22 -3.11
CA LEU A 68 -2.36 2.66 -2.39
C LEU A 68 -2.40 2.26 -0.90
N GLU A 69 -3.56 2.27 -0.26
CA GLU A 69 -3.77 1.79 1.10
C GLU A 69 -3.53 0.27 1.18
N ARG A 70 -4.08 -0.50 0.26
CA ARG A 70 -3.84 -1.95 0.16
C ARG A 70 -2.36 -2.26 -0.09
N TYR A 71 -1.71 -1.48 -0.96
CA TYR A 71 -0.28 -1.59 -1.18
C TYR A 71 0.49 -1.32 0.11
N ALA A 72 0.20 -0.24 0.83
CA ALA A 72 0.84 0.09 2.10
C ALA A 72 0.72 -1.04 3.12
N GLU A 73 -0.48 -1.61 3.29
CA GLU A 73 -0.72 -2.72 4.21
C GLU A 73 -0.03 -4.02 3.78
N LEU A 74 0.17 -4.23 2.49
CA LEU A 74 0.86 -5.42 1.99
C LEU A 74 2.38 -5.31 2.12
N VAL A 75 2.96 -4.14 1.82
CA VAL A 75 4.42 -3.94 1.86
C VAL A 75 4.95 -3.50 3.23
N GLN A 76 4.09 -3.01 4.12
CA GLN A 76 4.45 -2.66 5.49
C GLN A 76 5.78 -1.87 5.59
N GLN A 77 6.66 -2.32 6.46
CA GLN A 77 7.98 -1.75 6.71
C GLN A 77 9.09 -2.39 5.85
N PHE A 78 8.74 -3.12 4.77
CA PHE A 78 9.76 -3.71 3.92
C PHE A 78 10.59 -2.65 3.19
N PRO A 79 11.90 -2.82 3.07
CA PRO A 79 12.74 -1.99 2.21
C PRO A 79 12.54 -2.35 0.73
N ALA A 80 12.79 -1.40 -0.18
CA ALA A 80 12.69 -1.64 -1.61
C ALA A 80 13.90 -2.42 -2.18
N SER A 81 15.02 -2.38 -1.48
CA SER A 81 16.23 -3.14 -1.81
C SER A 81 17.01 -3.47 -0.55
N GLU A 82 17.94 -4.44 -0.66
CA GLU A 82 18.82 -4.83 0.46
C GLU A 82 19.86 -3.75 0.77
N SER A 83 20.45 -3.12 -0.25
CA SER A 83 21.61 -2.24 -0.09
C SER A 83 21.67 -1.06 -1.07
N HIS A 84 20.66 -0.89 -1.93
CA HIS A 84 20.63 0.17 -2.94
C HIS A 84 19.67 1.30 -2.54
N HIS A 85 18.80 1.74 -3.47
CA HIS A 85 17.82 2.78 -3.18
C HIS A 85 16.73 2.28 -2.21
N HIS A 86 16.28 3.15 -1.33
CA HIS A 86 15.23 2.87 -0.34
C HIS A 86 15.50 1.61 0.53
N ALA A 87 16.76 1.37 0.88
CA ALA A 87 17.20 0.26 1.73
C ALA A 87 17.01 0.60 3.22
N TYR A 88 15.81 1.00 3.61
CA TYR A 88 15.43 1.36 4.98
C TYR A 88 13.99 0.90 5.27
N PRO A 89 13.59 0.81 6.56
CA PRO A 89 12.23 0.41 6.93
C PRO A 89 11.16 1.30 6.27
N GLY A 90 10.19 0.69 5.60
CA GLY A 90 9.15 1.40 4.83
C GLY A 90 9.62 1.92 3.47
N GLY A 91 10.85 1.60 3.05
CA GLY A 91 11.42 2.06 1.78
C GLY A 91 10.65 1.58 0.56
N MET A 92 10.04 0.39 0.62
CA MET A 92 9.20 -0.13 -0.47
C MET A 92 7.95 0.73 -0.69
N LEU A 93 7.32 1.19 0.40
CA LEU A 93 6.17 2.09 0.32
C LEU A 93 6.56 3.46 -0.23
N ASP A 94 7.66 4.03 0.25
CA ASP A 94 8.16 5.32 -0.25
C ASP A 94 8.50 5.25 -1.73
N HIS A 95 9.21 4.20 -2.15
CA HIS A 95 9.52 3.95 -3.55
C HIS A 95 8.26 3.84 -4.42
N GLY A 96 7.28 3.02 -4.02
CA GLY A 96 6.03 2.86 -4.74
C GLY A 96 5.28 4.18 -4.95
N LEU A 97 5.14 4.98 -3.89
CA LEU A 97 4.49 6.29 -3.97
C LEU A 97 5.24 7.27 -4.88
N GLU A 98 6.58 7.28 -4.82
CA GLU A 98 7.42 8.13 -5.67
C GLU A 98 7.31 7.76 -7.14
N ILE A 99 7.41 6.47 -7.46
CA ILE A 99 7.31 6.01 -8.84
C ILE A 99 5.93 6.32 -9.41
N VAL A 100 4.84 6.13 -8.66
CA VAL A 100 3.49 6.53 -9.09
C VAL A 100 3.43 8.04 -9.35
N ALA A 101 3.94 8.87 -8.44
CA ALA A 101 3.93 10.33 -8.61
C ALA A 101 4.75 10.77 -9.85
N TYR A 102 5.89 10.13 -10.11
CA TYR A 102 6.72 10.37 -11.29
C TYR A 102 6.03 9.91 -12.58
N ALA A 103 5.47 8.69 -12.58
CA ALA A 103 4.77 8.14 -13.74
C ALA A 103 3.60 9.03 -14.16
N LEU A 104 2.80 9.51 -13.20
CA LEU A 104 1.70 10.44 -13.47
C LEU A 104 2.18 11.80 -13.97
N LYS A 105 3.32 12.30 -13.47
CA LYS A 105 3.95 13.52 -14.01
C LYS A 105 4.35 13.34 -15.48
N LEU A 106 4.98 12.21 -15.81
CA LEU A 106 5.34 11.89 -17.21
C LEU A 106 4.09 11.70 -18.07
N ARG A 107 3.08 11.01 -17.57
CA ARG A 107 1.81 10.78 -18.26
C ARG A 107 1.16 12.09 -18.75
N GLN A 108 1.25 13.17 -17.99
CA GLN A 108 0.69 14.47 -18.37
C GLN A 108 1.31 15.08 -19.64
N SER A 109 2.55 14.69 -19.97
CA SER A 109 3.24 15.17 -21.19
C SER A 109 2.98 14.31 -22.42
N HIS A 110 2.16 13.25 -22.30
CA HIS A 110 1.85 12.33 -23.39
C HIS A 110 0.35 12.25 -23.62
N LEU A 111 -0.09 12.42 -24.86
CA LEU A 111 -1.47 12.22 -25.27
C LEU A 111 -1.68 10.73 -25.59
N LEU A 112 -2.43 10.04 -24.77
CA LEU A 112 -2.70 8.60 -24.91
C LEU A 112 -4.22 8.34 -25.01
N PRO A 113 -4.63 7.34 -25.81
CA PRO A 113 -3.79 6.54 -26.71
C PRO A 113 -3.23 7.36 -27.88
N ALA A 114 -2.07 6.95 -28.38
CA ALA A 114 -1.45 7.63 -29.51
C ALA A 114 -2.23 7.34 -30.81
N GLY A 115 -2.28 8.32 -31.71
CA GLY A 115 -2.86 8.12 -33.05
C GLY A 115 -4.38 8.12 -33.14
N VAL A 116 -5.11 8.42 -32.06
CA VAL A 116 -6.56 8.58 -32.08
C VAL A 116 -6.95 10.06 -32.03
N THR A 117 -8.26 10.37 -32.25
CA THR A 117 -8.75 11.75 -32.24
C THR A 117 -8.67 12.38 -30.83
N PRO A 118 -8.59 13.71 -30.72
CA PRO A 118 -8.57 14.40 -29.42
C PRO A 118 -9.75 14.06 -28.53
N GLU A 119 -10.93 13.84 -29.09
CA GLU A 119 -12.14 13.47 -28.38
C GLU A 119 -12.01 12.06 -27.77
N ALA A 120 -11.46 11.12 -28.54
CA ALA A 120 -11.20 9.76 -28.06
C ALA A 120 -10.11 9.73 -27.00
N GLN A 121 -9.07 10.58 -27.14
CA GLN A 121 -8.04 10.74 -26.11
C GLN A 121 -8.64 11.30 -24.80
N ALA A 122 -9.49 12.31 -24.91
CA ALA A 122 -10.15 12.90 -23.74
C ALA A 122 -11.06 11.90 -23.02
N ALA A 123 -11.84 11.11 -23.78
CA ALA A 123 -12.74 10.09 -23.24
C ALA A 123 -11.98 8.97 -22.49
N GLN A 124 -10.74 8.67 -22.85
CA GLN A 124 -9.92 7.60 -22.28
C GLN A 124 -8.86 8.10 -21.29
N ALA A 125 -8.71 9.42 -21.14
CA ALA A 125 -7.60 10.03 -20.42
C ALA A 125 -7.44 9.50 -18.99
N GLU A 126 -8.54 9.31 -18.26
CA GLU A 126 -8.49 8.82 -16.87
C GLU A 126 -8.12 7.33 -16.80
N ALA A 127 -8.62 6.50 -17.72
CA ALA A 127 -8.25 5.08 -17.78
C ALA A 127 -6.75 4.92 -18.04
N TRP A 128 -6.18 5.68 -18.96
CA TRP A 128 -4.73 5.70 -19.22
C TRP A 128 -3.93 6.26 -18.04
N THR A 129 -4.47 7.23 -17.32
CA THR A 129 -3.83 7.78 -16.12
C THR A 129 -3.82 6.74 -15.00
N ALA A 130 -4.94 6.07 -14.76
CA ALA A 130 -5.05 5.01 -13.77
C ALA A 130 -4.18 3.79 -14.13
N GLY A 131 -4.22 3.34 -15.39
CA GLY A 131 -3.37 2.24 -15.87
C GLY A 131 -1.88 2.53 -15.67
N THR A 132 -1.44 3.76 -16.00
CA THR A 132 -0.06 4.20 -15.75
C THR A 132 0.29 4.16 -14.25
N ALA A 133 -0.62 4.61 -13.37
CA ALA A 133 -0.41 4.57 -11.93
C ALA A 133 -0.30 3.13 -11.42
N TYR A 134 -1.16 2.23 -11.91
CA TYR A 134 -1.16 0.83 -11.47
C TYR A 134 0.07 0.07 -11.99
N ALA A 135 0.47 0.27 -13.24
CA ALA A 135 1.72 -0.29 -13.76
C ALA A 135 2.92 0.16 -12.91
N ALA A 136 2.97 1.46 -12.58
CA ALA A 136 4.01 2.01 -11.72
C ALA A 136 3.98 1.44 -10.29
N LEU A 137 2.79 1.27 -9.71
CA LEU A 137 2.64 0.73 -8.35
C LEU A 137 3.02 -0.75 -8.27
N LEU A 138 2.70 -1.50 -9.31
CA LEU A 138 2.85 -2.96 -9.35
C LEU A 138 4.26 -3.41 -9.79
N HIS A 139 5.06 -2.55 -10.44
CA HIS A 139 6.29 -2.96 -11.13
C HIS A 139 7.25 -3.78 -10.26
N ASP A 140 7.33 -3.49 -8.98
CA ASP A 140 8.27 -4.11 -8.03
C ASP A 140 7.60 -4.95 -6.94
N ILE A 141 6.26 -5.04 -6.89
CA ILE A 141 5.55 -5.72 -5.79
C ILE A 141 5.92 -7.20 -5.67
N GLY A 142 6.29 -7.82 -6.77
CA GLY A 142 6.73 -9.22 -6.78
C GLY A 142 7.96 -9.50 -5.91
N LYS A 143 8.77 -8.48 -5.61
CA LYS A 143 9.93 -8.61 -4.70
C LYS A 143 9.55 -9.13 -3.33
N ILE A 144 8.41 -8.74 -2.77
CA ILE A 144 7.98 -9.22 -1.45
C ILE A 144 7.70 -10.73 -1.41
N ALA A 145 7.40 -11.34 -2.56
CA ALA A 145 7.18 -12.78 -2.68
C ALA A 145 8.49 -13.55 -2.93
N VAL A 146 9.39 -12.97 -3.70
CA VAL A 146 10.60 -13.65 -4.20
C VAL A 146 11.83 -13.36 -3.34
N ASP A 147 12.04 -12.08 -2.97
CA ASP A 147 13.28 -11.67 -2.31
C ASP A 147 13.25 -11.86 -0.79
N LEU A 148 12.05 -11.84 -0.19
CA LEU A 148 11.92 -11.84 1.25
C LEU A 148 11.49 -13.21 1.79
N HIS A 149 12.08 -13.57 2.91
CA HIS A 149 11.60 -14.60 3.81
C HIS A 149 10.97 -13.91 5.00
N VAL A 150 9.65 -14.04 5.13
CA VAL A 150 8.88 -13.37 6.19
C VAL A 150 8.23 -14.40 7.07
N GLU A 151 8.38 -14.28 8.37
CA GLU A 151 7.82 -15.20 9.35
C GLU A 151 7.22 -14.46 10.55
N TYR A 152 6.20 -15.06 11.14
CA TYR A 152 5.63 -14.63 12.39
C TYR A 152 6.47 -15.05 13.60
N ALA A 153 6.11 -14.57 14.79
CA ALA A 153 6.81 -14.89 16.03
C ALA A 153 6.86 -16.41 16.35
N ASP A 154 5.86 -17.16 15.90
CA ASP A 154 5.75 -18.61 16.06
C ASP A 154 6.51 -19.41 14.98
N GLY A 155 7.21 -18.75 14.07
CA GLY A 155 7.92 -19.38 12.96
C GLY A 155 7.05 -19.71 11.74
N THR A 156 5.74 -19.44 11.79
CA THR A 156 4.86 -19.63 10.63
C THR A 156 5.24 -18.67 9.50
N LEU A 157 5.43 -19.20 8.28
CA LEU A 157 5.76 -18.39 7.12
C LEU A 157 4.55 -17.60 6.65
N TRP A 158 4.81 -16.34 6.31
CA TRP A 158 3.86 -15.51 5.59
C TRP A 158 4.23 -15.41 4.12
N HIS A 159 3.19 -15.37 3.27
CA HIS A 159 3.31 -15.08 1.85
C HIS A 159 2.33 -13.98 1.46
N PRO A 160 2.67 -13.10 0.50
CA PRO A 160 1.82 -11.95 0.17
C PRO A 160 0.43 -12.33 -0.38
N TRP A 161 0.26 -13.52 -0.95
CA TRP A 161 -1.06 -14.02 -1.34
C TRP A 161 -1.96 -14.41 -0.16
N HIS A 162 -1.43 -14.46 1.08
CA HIS A 162 -2.26 -14.60 2.29
C HIS A 162 -2.96 -13.27 2.67
N GLY A 163 -2.61 -12.15 2.01
CA GLY A 163 -3.08 -10.81 2.36
C GLY A 163 -2.16 -10.10 3.35
N PRO A 164 -2.58 -8.96 3.91
CA PRO A 164 -1.77 -8.16 4.81
C PRO A 164 -1.33 -8.93 6.06
N LEU A 165 -0.15 -8.58 6.58
CA LEU A 165 0.35 -9.10 7.85
C LEU A 165 -0.57 -8.71 9.00
N GLN A 166 -0.97 -9.68 9.84
CA GLN A 166 -1.93 -9.48 10.94
C GLN A 166 -1.28 -9.59 12.32
N ARG A 167 -0.06 -10.12 12.40
CA ARG A 167 0.65 -10.41 13.64
C ARG A 167 2.09 -9.90 13.55
N PRO A 168 2.77 -9.67 14.70
CA PRO A 168 4.18 -9.31 14.70
C PRO A 168 5.02 -10.27 13.88
N TYR A 169 5.88 -9.72 13.06
CA TYR A 169 6.67 -10.43 12.05
C TYR A 169 8.13 -10.00 12.06
N ARG A 170 8.97 -10.81 11.47
CA ARG A 170 10.34 -10.46 11.07
C ARG A 170 10.59 -10.91 9.65
N PHE A 171 11.56 -10.31 9.00
CA PHE A 171 11.92 -10.66 7.63
C PHE A 171 13.44 -10.64 7.46
N ARG A 172 13.89 -11.33 6.43
CA ARG A 172 15.25 -11.29 5.93
C ARG A 172 15.26 -11.49 4.42
N TYR A 173 16.28 -10.98 3.75
CA TYR A 173 16.46 -11.28 2.34
C TYR A 173 16.85 -12.74 2.12
N ARG A 174 16.32 -13.34 1.08
CA ARG A 174 16.72 -14.68 0.64
C ARG A 174 18.05 -14.61 -0.06
N LYS A 175 18.94 -15.58 0.18
CA LYS A 175 20.26 -15.67 -0.46
C LYS A 175 20.18 -16.22 -1.89
N ASP A 176 19.17 -17.04 -2.17
CA ASP A 176 18.92 -17.81 -3.40
C ASP A 176 17.86 -17.16 -4.30
N ARG A 177 17.62 -15.84 -4.17
CA ARG A 177 16.61 -15.12 -4.95
C ARG A 177 17.00 -15.01 -6.43
N GLU A 178 16.00 -15.19 -7.30
CA GLU A 178 16.14 -15.02 -8.74
C GLU A 178 15.36 -13.78 -9.21
N TYR A 179 16.07 -12.74 -9.63
CA TYR A 179 15.49 -11.46 -10.07
C TYR A 179 14.42 -11.60 -11.15
N ARG A 180 14.61 -12.52 -12.12
CA ARG A 180 13.66 -12.75 -13.22
C ARG A 180 12.27 -13.18 -12.76
N LEU A 181 12.12 -13.64 -11.52
CA LEU A 181 10.84 -14.10 -10.99
C LEU A 181 9.95 -12.97 -10.46
N HIS A 182 10.46 -11.75 -10.33
CA HIS A 182 9.68 -10.60 -9.83
C HIS A 182 8.45 -10.33 -10.69
N GLY A 183 8.60 -10.28 -12.02
CA GLY A 183 7.48 -10.04 -12.94
C GLY A 183 6.40 -11.11 -12.84
N ALA A 184 6.79 -12.40 -12.79
CA ALA A 184 5.84 -13.49 -12.62
C ALA A 184 5.11 -13.41 -11.27
N ALA A 185 5.83 -13.08 -10.19
CA ALA A 185 5.24 -12.91 -8.86
C ALA A 185 4.30 -11.69 -8.78
N THR A 186 4.58 -10.62 -9.52
CA THR A 186 3.67 -9.46 -9.66
C THR A 186 2.31 -9.91 -10.20
N GLY A 187 2.29 -10.79 -11.21
CA GLY A 187 1.06 -11.35 -11.77
C GLY A 187 0.19 -12.12 -10.78
N LEU A 188 0.76 -12.61 -9.66
CA LEU A 188 0.01 -13.27 -8.59
C LEU A 188 -0.58 -12.26 -7.57
N LEU A 189 -0.15 -11.01 -7.59
CA LEU A 189 -0.43 -10.05 -6.52
C LEU A 189 -1.31 -8.87 -6.94
N TYR A 190 -1.47 -8.60 -8.24
CA TYR A 190 -2.23 -7.43 -8.68
C TYR A 190 -3.68 -7.42 -8.16
N THR A 191 -4.33 -8.57 -8.04
CA THR A 191 -5.68 -8.70 -7.49
C THR A 191 -5.77 -8.44 -5.98
N ARG A 192 -4.63 -8.34 -5.30
CA ARG A 192 -4.59 -7.92 -3.89
C ARG A 192 -4.73 -6.40 -3.74
N LEU A 193 -4.41 -5.65 -4.79
CA LEU A 193 -4.47 -4.19 -4.81
C LEU A 193 -5.68 -3.68 -5.57
N LEU A 194 -5.92 -4.23 -6.76
CA LEU A 194 -6.99 -3.84 -7.66
C LEU A 194 -8.17 -4.79 -7.47
N ASP A 195 -9.33 -4.24 -7.15
CA ASP A 195 -10.55 -5.02 -7.08
C ASP A 195 -11.15 -5.26 -8.48
N ARG A 196 -12.15 -6.12 -8.52
CA ARG A 196 -12.80 -6.50 -9.78
C ARG A 196 -13.45 -5.31 -10.49
N GLU A 197 -13.98 -4.35 -9.74
CA GLU A 197 -14.64 -3.17 -10.31
C GLU A 197 -13.63 -2.31 -11.09
N ILE A 198 -12.41 -2.18 -10.60
CA ILE A 198 -11.30 -1.51 -11.31
C ILE A 198 -10.90 -2.33 -12.55
N LEU A 199 -10.76 -3.64 -12.40
CA LEU A 199 -10.36 -4.52 -13.50
C LEU A 199 -11.42 -4.58 -14.60
N ASP A 200 -12.72 -4.66 -14.23
CA ASP A 200 -13.83 -4.64 -15.16
C ASP A 200 -13.88 -3.30 -15.92
N TRP A 201 -13.64 -2.18 -15.23
CA TRP A 201 -13.56 -0.87 -15.86
C TRP A 201 -12.39 -0.77 -16.84
N LEU A 202 -11.19 -1.19 -16.45
CA LEU A 202 -10.01 -1.19 -17.33
C LEU A 202 -10.18 -2.11 -18.53
N ASN A 203 -10.89 -3.21 -18.37
CA ASN A 203 -11.17 -4.15 -19.46
C ASN A 203 -12.00 -3.54 -20.61
N GLY A 204 -12.68 -2.42 -20.36
CA GLY A 204 -13.32 -1.61 -21.40
C GLY A 204 -12.35 -0.89 -22.34
N PHE A 205 -11.04 -0.94 -22.06
CA PHE A 205 -9.98 -0.25 -22.83
C PHE A 205 -8.91 -1.26 -23.25
N SER A 206 -9.14 -1.96 -24.36
CA SER A 206 -8.28 -3.08 -24.82
C SER A 206 -6.80 -2.73 -24.91
N ASP A 207 -6.50 -1.50 -25.34
CA ASP A 207 -5.12 -1.03 -25.52
C ASP A 207 -4.32 -0.87 -24.22
N LEU A 208 -5.01 -0.85 -23.06
CA LEU A 208 -4.35 -0.79 -21.75
C LEU A 208 -3.77 -2.15 -21.30
N TRP A 209 -4.14 -3.24 -21.97
CA TRP A 209 -3.65 -4.59 -21.65
C TRP A 209 -2.43 -4.99 -22.49
N ALA A 210 -2.09 -4.23 -23.50
CA ALA A 210 -0.94 -4.45 -24.38
C ALA A 210 0.35 -3.88 -23.80
#